data_8d77921f7b7046922466fd348a70aa00
#
_entry.id   8d77921f7b7046922466fd348a70aa00
#
_cell.length_a   1.000
_cell.length_b   1.000
_cell.length_c   1.000
_cell.angle_alpha   90.00
_cell.angle_beta   90.00
_cell.angle_gamma   90.00
#
_symmetry.space_group_name_H-M   'P 1'
#
loop_
_entity.id
_entity.type
_entity.pdbx_description
1 polymer ?
#
loop_
_entity_poly.entity_id
_entity_poly.type
_entity_poly.pdbx_seq_one_letter_code
_entity_poly.pdbx_strand_id
1 'polypeptide(L)' 'MTLANMAKAIRQETGMSQKQLAEKIGTNQTEVSFIERGFIPHAPEKQIAILKIFNEVIRGEKENV' A
#
# COMPACT_ATOMS: atom_id res chain seq x y z
N MET A 1 -7.84 -11.04 3.91
CA MET A 1 -6.49 -10.45 3.74
C MET A 1 -6.41 -9.14 4.50
N THR A 2 -5.27 -8.88 5.14
CA THR A 2 -5.12 -7.70 5.99
C THR A 2 -4.45 -6.57 5.23
N LEU A 3 -4.60 -5.34 5.74
CA LEU A 3 -3.89 -4.20 5.17
C LEU A 3 -2.38 -4.43 5.20
N ALA A 4 -1.89 -5.05 6.28
CA ALA A 4 -0.46 -5.37 6.38
C ALA A 4 -0.01 -6.24 5.20
N ASN A 5 -0.76 -7.28 4.91
CA ASN A 5 -0.41 -8.18 3.80
C ASN A 5 -0.57 -7.50 2.45
N MET A 6 -1.58 -6.66 2.29
CA MET A 6 -1.77 -5.92 1.05
C MET A 6 -0.60 -4.97 0.80
N ALA A 7 -0.16 -4.24 1.82
CA ALA A 7 0.96 -3.31 1.66
C ALA A 7 2.23 -4.05 1.27
N LYS A 8 2.50 -5.18 1.93
CA LYS A 8 3.67 -5.99 1.60
C LYS A 8 3.58 -6.52 0.17
N ALA A 9 2.40 -7.00 -0.22
CA ALA A 9 2.21 -7.56 -1.56
C ALA A 9 2.43 -6.49 -2.62
N ILE A 10 1.92 -5.27 -2.41
CA ILE A 10 2.15 -4.18 -3.34
C ILE A 10 3.66 -3.97 -3.53
N ARG A 11 4.39 -3.91 -2.43
CA ARG A 11 5.82 -3.66 -2.50
C ARG A 11 6.56 -4.79 -3.20
N GLN A 12 6.18 -6.03 -2.91
CA GLN A 12 6.82 -7.19 -3.55
C GLN A 12 6.57 -7.22 -5.04
N GLU A 13 5.37 -6.89 -5.47
CA GLU A 13 5.00 -6.96 -6.87
C GLU A 13 5.56 -5.79 -7.68
N THR A 14 5.75 -4.63 -7.04
CA THR A 14 6.16 -3.42 -7.76
C THR A 14 7.62 -3.07 -7.56
N GLY A 15 8.27 -3.65 -6.57
CA GLY A 15 9.64 -3.27 -6.20
C GLY A 15 9.72 -1.97 -5.43
N MET A 16 8.59 -1.40 -5.00
CA MET A 16 8.61 -0.16 -4.24
C MET A 16 9.23 -0.35 -2.87
N SER A 17 9.92 0.70 -2.41
CA SER A 17 10.33 0.80 -1.02
C SER A 17 9.15 1.23 -0.16
N GLN A 18 9.30 1.11 1.17
CA GLN A 18 8.29 1.64 2.08
C GLN A 18 8.06 3.12 1.85
N LYS A 19 9.13 3.86 1.59
CA LYS A 19 9.03 5.30 1.35
C LYS A 19 8.23 5.60 0.09
N GLN A 20 8.48 4.84 -0.97
CA GLN A 20 7.76 5.04 -2.23
C GLN A 20 6.28 4.71 -2.07
N LEU A 21 5.97 3.63 -1.37
CA LEU A 21 4.56 3.30 -1.10
C LEU A 21 3.91 4.38 -0.25
N ALA A 22 4.64 4.89 0.75
CA ALA A 22 4.11 5.96 1.59
C ALA A 22 3.72 7.18 0.77
N GLU A 23 4.54 7.54 -0.20
CA GLU A 23 4.23 8.66 -1.08
C GLU A 23 2.96 8.41 -1.90
N LYS A 24 2.79 7.17 -2.34
CA LYS A 24 1.61 6.80 -3.12
C LYS A 24 0.31 6.92 -2.32
N ILE A 25 0.36 6.57 -1.04
CA ILE A 25 -0.86 6.58 -0.23
C ILE A 25 -1.02 7.84 0.61
N GLY A 26 -0.09 8.78 0.47
CA GLY A 26 -0.22 10.08 1.14
C GLY A 26 0.20 10.06 2.60
N THR A 27 1.21 9.28 2.94
CA THR A 27 1.69 9.20 4.31
C THR A 27 3.22 9.18 4.33
N ASN A 28 3.80 8.70 5.43
CA ASN A 28 5.26 8.64 5.59
C ASN A 28 5.70 7.19 5.78
N GLN A 29 7.01 6.98 5.63
CA GLN A 29 7.58 5.63 5.72
C GLN A 29 7.31 4.98 7.07
N THR A 30 7.38 5.76 8.15
CA THR A 30 7.16 5.23 9.49
C THR A 30 5.79 4.60 9.61
N GLU A 31 4.76 5.27 9.06
CA GLU A 31 3.41 4.72 9.13
C GLU A 31 3.29 3.47 8.26
N VAL A 32 3.90 3.44 7.09
CA VAL A 32 3.88 2.23 6.26
C VAL A 32 4.51 1.07 7.01
N SER A 33 5.62 1.32 7.70
CA SER A 33 6.26 0.29 8.51
C SER A 33 5.31 -0.26 9.57
N PHE A 34 4.58 0.63 10.24
CA PHE A 34 3.59 0.20 11.24
C PHE A 34 2.46 -0.58 10.61
N ILE A 35 1.96 -0.13 9.45
CA ILE A 35 0.88 -0.84 8.75
C ILE A 35 1.33 -2.26 8.41
N GLU A 36 2.54 -2.42 7.94
CA GLU A 36 3.05 -3.75 7.58
C GLU A 36 3.19 -4.64 8.80
N ARG A 37 3.23 -4.07 10.00
CA ARG A 37 3.28 -4.82 11.26
C ARG A 37 1.91 -4.96 11.92
N GLY A 38 0.84 -4.51 11.25
CA GLY A 38 -0.52 -4.75 11.72
C GLY A 38 -1.29 -3.52 12.17
N PHE A 39 -0.65 -2.34 12.17
CA PHE A 39 -1.35 -1.11 12.53
C PHE A 39 -2.36 -0.75 11.44
N ILE A 40 -3.54 -0.32 11.84
CA ILE A 40 -4.58 0.13 10.90
C ILE A 40 -4.74 1.63 11.07
N PRO A 41 -4.43 2.42 10.03
CA PRO A 41 -4.57 3.87 10.13
C PRO A 41 -6.03 4.27 10.30
N HIS A 42 -6.27 5.28 11.11
CA HIS A 42 -7.62 5.77 11.33
C HIS A 42 -8.20 6.49 10.11
N ALA A 43 -7.34 7.11 9.31
CA ALA A 43 -7.80 7.85 8.15
C ALA A 43 -8.34 6.90 7.09
N PRO A 44 -9.64 6.96 6.76
CA PRO A 44 -10.21 6.03 5.77
C PRO A 44 -9.55 6.17 4.40
N GLU A 45 -9.12 7.37 4.04
CA GLU A 45 -8.49 7.59 2.74
C GLU A 45 -7.22 6.76 2.58
N LYS A 46 -6.47 6.53 3.65
CA LYS A 46 -5.26 5.73 3.59
C LYS A 46 -5.58 4.26 3.40
N GLN A 47 -6.62 3.79 4.09
CA GLN A 47 -7.07 2.41 3.92
C GLN A 47 -7.56 2.18 2.50
N ILE A 48 -8.35 3.12 1.98
CA ILE A 48 -8.90 3.04 0.62
C ILE A 48 -7.77 3.07 -0.40
N ALA A 49 -6.77 3.91 -0.19
CA ALA A 49 -5.63 4.01 -1.11
C ALA A 49 -4.90 2.68 -1.21
N ILE A 50 -4.67 2.01 -0.07
CA ILE A 50 -4.00 0.71 -0.08
C ILE A 50 -4.83 -0.32 -0.83
N LEU A 51 -6.14 -0.37 -0.55
CA LEU A 51 -7.03 -1.30 -1.24
C LEU A 51 -7.03 -1.07 -2.75
N LYS A 52 -7.11 0.19 -3.15
CA LYS A 52 -7.15 0.53 -4.56
C LYS A 52 -5.87 0.12 -5.28
N ILE A 53 -4.73 0.46 -4.69
CA ILE A 53 -3.44 0.11 -5.29
C ILE A 53 -3.28 -1.41 -5.33
N PHE A 54 -3.67 -2.09 -4.25
CA PHE A 54 -3.58 -3.54 -4.20
C PHE A 54 -4.39 -4.18 -5.33
N ASN A 55 -5.63 -3.71 -5.52
CA ASN A 55 -6.46 -4.26 -6.58
C ASN A 55 -5.84 -4.05 -7.96
N GLU A 56 -5.26 -2.87 -8.20
CA GLU A 56 -4.60 -2.59 -9.48
C GLU A 56 -3.41 -3.52 -9.70
N VAL A 57 -2.63 -3.74 -8.64
CA VAL A 57 -1.43 -4.56 -8.74
C VAL A 57 -1.78 -6.03 -9.00
N ILE A 58 -2.74 -6.59 -8.26
CA ILE A 58 -3.06 -8.02 -8.45
C ILE A 58 -3.75 -8.28 -9.77
N ARG A 59 -4.43 -7.28 -10.33
CA ARG A 59 -5.03 -7.44 -11.66
C ARG A 59 -4.01 -7.28 -12.77
N GLY A 60 -2.81 -6.83 -12.43
CA GLY A 60 -1.81 -6.52 -13.43
C GLY A 60 -2.12 -5.28 -14.22
N GLU A 61 -3.00 -4.42 -13.73
CA GLU A 61 -3.35 -3.16 -14.39
C GLU A 61 -2.21 -2.17 -14.25
N LYS A 62 -1.81 -1.61 -15.36
CA LYS A 62 -0.77 -0.59 -15.40
C LYS A 62 -1.40 0.70 -15.86
N GLU A 63 -0.94 1.81 -15.34
CA GLU A 63 -1.53 3.09 -15.71
C GLU A 63 -1.30 3.43 -17.16
N ASN A 64 -0.37 2.80 -17.80
CA ASN A 64 -0.07 3.08 -19.18
C ASN A 64 -0.83 2.19 -20.15
N VAL A 65 -1.68 1.39 -19.65
CA VAL A 65 -2.47 0.49 -20.50
C VAL A 65 -3.49 1.29 -21.28
#